data_bf4e291d9e8e5a81df5495bdac1e187f
#
_entry.id   bf4e291d9e8e5a81df5495bdac1e187f
#
_cell.length_a   1.000
_cell.length_b   1.000
_cell.length_c   1.000
_cell.angle_alpha   90.00
_cell.angle_beta   90.00
_cell.angle_gamma   90.00
#
_symmetry.space_group_name_H-M   'P 1'
#
loop_
_entity.id
_entity.type
_entity.pdbx_description
1 polymer ?
#
loop_
_entity_poly.entity_id
_entity_poly.type
_entity_poly.pdbx_seq_one_letter_code
_entity_poly.pdbx_strand_id
1 'polypeptide(L)'
;RRIETVVENAVKRAMTLKELQAIRTLIVSECHKKKWKSSSDGKTVLTPEHVNMHDFYSNVIKPMTNKSKYSMKEILGSSCECSPVYYVCHSWGQSVLDLIQCCEQHAVMNNLSSVEATYWISSFALRENEIGAQLNLTTSACNKALEKTKGVLLISDSNVTVANRVWV
;
A
#
# COMPACT_ATOMS: atom_id res chain seq x y z
N ARG A 1 -2.40 -0.80 -20.73
CA ARG A 1 -2.31 0.65 -20.51
C ARG A 1 -0.82 1.01 -20.46
N ARG A 2 -0.38 1.94 -21.27
CA ARG A 2 1.03 2.39 -21.30
C ARG A 2 1.26 3.24 -20.05
N ILE A 3 2.30 2.94 -19.29
CA ILE A 3 2.71 3.78 -18.16
C ILE A 3 3.41 4.98 -18.77
N GLU A 4 2.85 6.16 -18.57
CA GLU A 4 3.32 7.38 -19.20
C GLU A 4 4.47 8.04 -18.42
N THR A 5 4.57 7.74 -17.12
CA THR A 5 5.59 8.38 -16.27
C THR A 5 6.12 7.40 -15.23
N VAL A 6 7.42 7.33 -15.14
CA VAL A 6 8.17 6.54 -14.17
C VAL A 6 8.53 7.46 -13.00
N VAL A 7 8.19 7.07 -11.77
CA VAL A 7 8.60 7.79 -10.56
C VAL A 7 9.84 7.12 -9.99
N GLU A 8 11.01 7.61 -10.34
CA GLU A 8 12.28 6.99 -9.94
C GLU A 8 12.51 7.02 -8.42
N ASN A 9 12.16 8.14 -7.78
CA ASN A 9 12.32 8.27 -6.34
C ASN A 9 11.18 7.58 -5.59
N ALA A 10 11.47 6.44 -4.96
CA ALA A 10 10.49 5.66 -4.19
C ALA A 10 9.80 6.47 -3.08
N VAL A 11 10.46 7.45 -2.49
CA VAL A 11 9.88 8.35 -1.48
C VAL A 11 8.71 9.14 -2.06
N LYS A 12 8.75 9.46 -3.34
CA LYS A 12 7.72 10.23 -4.04
C LYS A 12 6.57 9.37 -4.61
N ARG A 13 6.48 8.13 -4.17
CA ARG A 13 5.39 7.20 -4.56
C ARG A 13 4.32 7.07 -3.47
N ALA A 14 4.00 8.17 -2.78
CA ALA A 14 2.88 8.18 -1.84
C ALA A 14 1.54 8.03 -2.56
N MET A 15 0.56 7.48 -1.86
CA MET A 15 -0.81 7.27 -2.34
C MET A 15 -1.70 8.43 -1.90
N THR A 16 -2.49 8.94 -2.81
CA THR A 16 -3.61 9.84 -2.49
C THR A 16 -4.82 9.03 -2.02
N LEU A 17 -5.75 9.66 -1.31
CA LEU A 17 -7.03 9.01 -0.96
C LEU A 17 -7.78 8.50 -2.19
N LYS A 18 -7.77 9.26 -3.27
CA LYS A 18 -8.42 8.85 -4.53
C LYS A 18 -7.84 7.54 -5.09
N GLU A 19 -6.53 7.35 -5.00
CA GLU A 19 -5.88 6.12 -5.42
C GLU A 19 -6.18 4.96 -4.48
N LEU A 20 -6.23 5.21 -3.17
CA LEU A 20 -6.66 4.21 -2.19
C LEU A 20 -8.11 3.78 -2.43
N GLN A 21 -9.01 4.72 -2.74
CA GLN A 21 -10.39 4.43 -3.12
C GLN A 21 -10.49 3.63 -4.43
N ALA A 22 -9.60 3.87 -5.38
CA ALA A 22 -9.52 3.05 -6.59
C ALA A 22 -9.11 1.59 -6.29
N ILE A 23 -8.20 1.39 -5.34
CA ILE A 23 -7.85 0.04 -4.84
C ILE A 23 -9.05 -0.61 -4.16
N ARG A 24 -9.79 0.12 -3.31
CA ARG A 24 -11.04 -0.38 -2.71
C ARG A 24 -12.01 -0.86 -3.78
N THR A 25 -12.27 -0.02 -4.78
CA THR A 25 -13.17 -0.36 -5.90
C THR A 25 -12.70 -1.61 -6.65
N LEU A 26 -11.40 -1.73 -6.88
CA LEU A 26 -10.79 -2.90 -7.52
C LEU A 26 -11.04 -4.18 -6.70
N ILE A 27 -10.81 -4.14 -5.40
CA ILE A 27 -11.02 -5.31 -4.50
C ILE A 27 -12.48 -5.73 -4.54
N VAL A 28 -13.41 -4.80 -4.32
CA VAL A 28 -14.85 -5.09 -4.26
C VAL A 28 -15.37 -5.61 -5.59
N SER A 29 -14.91 -5.06 -6.72
CA SER A 29 -15.41 -5.47 -8.04
C SER A 29 -14.81 -6.77 -8.56
N GLU A 30 -13.54 -7.06 -8.25
CA GLU A 30 -12.79 -8.13 -8.90
C GLU A 30 -12.61 -9.37 -8.02
N CYS A 31 -12.67 -9.25 -6.69
CA CYS A 31 -12.40 -10.36 -5.78
C CYS A 31 -13.31 -11.57 -6.07
N HIS A 32 -14.62 -11.37 -6.06
CA HIS A 32 -15.59 -12.44 -6.38
C HIS A 32 -15.55 -12.85 -7.84
N LYS A 33 -15.49 -11.87 -8.75
CA LYS A 33 -15.49 -12.11 -10.19
C LYS A 33 -14.32 -12.99 -10.63
N LYS A 34 -13.14 -12.76 -10.09
CA LYS A 34 -11.93 -13.52 -10.41
C LYS A 34 -11.68 -14.67 -9.45
N LYS A 35 -12.55 -14.87 -8.45
CA LYS A 35 -12.42 -15.92 -7.43
C LYS A 35 -11.02 -15.91 -6.80
N TRP A 36 -10.61 -14.74 -6.28
CA TRP A 36 -9.30 -14.63 -5.65
C TRP A 36 -9.14 -15.66 -4.54
N LYS A 37 -7.94 -16.19 -4.43
CA LYS A 37 -7.62 -17.25 -3.47
C LYS A 37 -6.67 -16.73 -2.40
N SER A 38 -6.82 -17.29 -1.22
CA SER A 38 -5.91 -17.01 -0.11
C SER A 38 -4.47 -17.38 -0.48
N SER A 39 -3.55 -16.50 -0.19
CA SER A 39 -2.12 -16.69 -0.39
C SER A 39 -1.54 -17.74 0.56
N SER A 40 -2.23 -18.03 1.67
CA SER A 40 -1.78 -19.00 2.68
C SER A 40 -1.93 -20.46 2.26
N ASP A 41 -2.98 -20.79 1.51
CA ASP A 41 -3.29 -22.17 1.11
C ASP A 41 -3.51 -22.35 -0.41
N GLY A 42 -3.66 -21.25 -1.15
CA GLY A 42 -3.93 -21.25 -2.59
C GLY A 42 -5.30 -21.85 -2.98
N LYS A 43 -6.17 -22.14 -2.03
CA LYS A 43 -7.43 -22.87 -2.23
C LYS A 43 -8.65 -22.09 -1.79
N THR A 44 -8.63 -21.51 -0.59
CA THR A 44 -9.76 -20.78 -0.01
C THR A 44 -10.11 -19.56 -0.87
N VAL A 45 -11.36 -19.51 -1.33
CA VAL A 45 -11.88 -18.37 -2.08
C VAL A 45 -12.17 -17.22 -1.10
N LEU A 46 -11.64 -16.06 -1.41
CA LEU A 46 -11.74 -14.87 -0.57
C LEU A 46 -13.02 -14.09 -0.83
N THR A 47 -13.49 -13.40 0.22
CA THR A 47 -14.42 -12.27 0.08
C THR A 47 -13.64 -10.96 0.20
N PRO A 48 -14.16 -9.83 -0.33
CA PRO A 48 -13.44 -8.55 -0.29
C PRO A 48 -12.95 -8.14 1.09
N GLU A 49 -13.75 -8.38 2.12
CA GLU A 49 -13.49 -8.01 3.52
C GLU A 49 -12.31 -8.79 4.12
N HIS A 50 -12.05 -9.99 3.61
CA HIS A 50 -11.00 -10.88 4.08
C HIS A 50 -9.71 -10.82 3.27
N VAL A 51 -9.66 -9.98 2.23
CA VAL A 51 -8.43 -9.77 1.45
C VAL A 51 -7.41 -9.00 2.29
N ASN A 52 -6.41 -9.70 2.79
CA ASN A 52 -5.27 -9.08 3.48
C ASN A 52 -4.17 -8.65 2.48
N MET A 53 -3.10 -8.02 2.96
CA MET A 53 -2.06 -7.50 2.07
C MET A 53 -1.27 -8.62 1.37
N HIS A 54 -1.08 -9.79 2.01
CA HIS A 54 -0.45 -10.95 1.35
C HIS A 54 -1.30 -11.44 0.17
N ASP A 55 -2.62 -11.50 0.38
CA ASP A 55 -3.57 -11.93 -0.64
C ASP A 55 -3.64 -10.92 -1.79
N PHE A 56 -3.71 -9.63 -1.45
CA PHE A 56 -3.74 -8.56 -2.45
C PHE A 56 -2.44 -8.52 -3.26
N TYR A 57 -1.30 -8.69 -2.59
CA TYR A 57 -0.01 -8.79 -3.27
C TYR A 57 0.00 -9.97 -4.26
N SER A 58 -0.41 -11.14 -3.85
CA SER A 58 -0.39 -12.35 -4.68
C SER A 58 -1.37 -12.32 -5.85
N ASN A 59 -2.60 -11.82 -5.62
CA ASN A 59 -3.65 -11.80 -6.63
C ASN A 59 -3.61 -10.58 -7.56
N VAL A 60 -3.01 -9.46 -7.14
CA VAL A 60 -3.06 -8.19 -7.86
C VAL A 60 -1.68 -7.60 -8.10
N ILE A 61 -0.93 -7.24 -7.02
CA ILE A 61 0.31 -6.47 -7.17
C ILE A 61 1.32 -7.26 -8.00
N LYS A 62 1.66 -8.46 -7.57
CA LYS A 62 2.66 -9.30 -8.24
C LYS A 62 2.32 -9.58 -9.72
N PRO A 63 1.10 -10.00 -10.09
CA PRO A 63 0.75 -10.18 -11.50
C PRO A 63 0.83 -8.91 -12.34
N MET A 64 0.52 -7.75 -11.75
CA MET A 64 0.56 -6.47 -12.45
C MET A 64 1.98 -5.90 -12.58
N THR A 65 2.83 -6.12 -11.56
CA THR A 65 4.18 -5.53 -11.48
C THR A 65 5.27 -6.40 -12.10
N ASN A 66 5.11 -7.73 -12.10
CA ASN A 66 6.11 -8.70 -12.58
C ASN A 66 6.58 -8.43 -14.02
N LYS A 67 5.69 -7.96 -14.89
CA LYS A 67 6.00 -7.67 -16.30
C LYS A 67 6.54 -6.25 -16.51
N SER A 68 6.22 -5.34 -15.61
CA SER A 68 6.45 -3.90 -15.79
C SER A 68 7.64 -3.37 -15.01
N LYS A 69 8.07 -4.05 -13.95
CA LYS A 69 9.05 -3.58 -12.97
C LYS A 69 8.66 -2.24 -12.30
N TYR A 70 7.37 -1.92 -12.27
CA TYR A 70 6.83 -0.72 -11.65
C TYR A 70 6.17 -1.04 -10.30
N SER A 71 6.03 -0.03 -9.45
CA SER A 71 5.26 -0.14 -8.21
C SER A 71 3.75 -0.07 -8.49
N MET A 72 2.94 -0.47 -7.50
CA MET A 72 1.48 -0.34 -7.61
C MET A 72 1.04 1.11 -7.82
N LYS A 73 1.72 2.07 -7.17
CA LYS A 73 1.49 3.51 -7.36
C LYS A 73 1.64 3.92 -8.83
N GLU A 74 2.69 3.46 -9.49
CA GLU A 74 2.96 3.80 -10.89
C GLU A 74 1.95 3.17 -11.84
N ILE A 75 1.46 1.95 -11.52
CA ILE A 75 0.49 1.21 -12.34
C ILE A 75 -0.91 1.81 -12.26
N LEU A 76 -1.32 2.35 -11.12
CA LEU A 76 -2.63 2.99 -10.97
C LEU A 76 -2.80 4.25 -11.82
N GLY A 77 -1.69 4.77 -12.35
CA GLY A 77 -1.72 5.69 -13.48
C GLY A 77 -2.11 7.12 -13.18
N SER A 78 -2.06 7.56 -11.95
CA SER A 78 -1.90 8.99 -11.65
C SER A 78 -0.40 9.27 -11.56
N SER A 79 0.23 9.31 -12.70
CA SER A 79 1.65 9.30 -12.97
C SER A 79 2.44 10.53 -12.46
N CYS A 80 1.98 11.13 -11.38
CA CYS A 80 2.64 12.26 -10.75
C CYS A 80 3.42 11.79 -9.53
N GLU A 81 4.63 12.31 -9.37
CA GLU A 81 5.31 12.28 -8.08
C GLU A 81 4.36 12.79 -7.00
N CYS A 82 4.22 12.03 -5.93
CA CYS A 82 3.43 12.38 -4.78
C CYS A 82 4.30 12.29 -3.53
N SER A 83 4.60 13.44 -2.95
CA SER A 83 5.36 13.49 -1.70
C SER A 83 4.50 12.98 -0.55
N PRO A 84 5.07 12.17 0.36
CA PRO A 84 4.34 11.68 1.50
C PRO A 84 4.11 12.78 2.54
N VAL A 85 2.90 12.83 3.09
CA VAL A 85 2.62 13.61 4.30
C VAL A 85 2.58 12.70 5.52
N TYR A 86 2.08 11.48 5.36
CA TYR A 86 2.02 10.47 6.42
C TYR A 86 2.67 9.16 5.97
N TYR A 87 3.39 8.53 6.91
CA TYR A 87 3.90 7.18 6.76
C TYR A 87 2.91 6.19 7.38
N VAL A 88 2.59 5.11 6.69
CA VAL A 88 1.64 4.10 7.19
C VAL A 88 2.38 2.84 7.60
N CYS A 89 2.27 2.50 8.88
CA CYS A 89 2.66 1.22 9.45
C CYS A 89 1.43 0.32 9.61
N HIS A 90 1.47 -0.85 9.01
CA HIS A 90 0.38 -1.82 9.12
C HIS A 90 0.91 -3.26 9.10
N SER A 91 0.12 -4.19 9.60
CA SER A 91 0.39 -5.63 9.45
C SER A 91 -0.13 -6.12 8.10
N TRP A 92 0.66 -6.93 7.40
CA TRP A 92 0.24 -7.56 6.14
C TRP A 92 -0.91 -8.57 6.30
N GLY A 93 -1.13 -9.06 7.52
CA GLY A 93 -2.27 -9.92 7.85
C GLY A 93 -3.59 -9.19 8.01
N GLN A 94 -3.57 -7.85 8.05
CA GLN A 94 -4.79 -7.04 8.15
C GLN A 94 -5.47 -6.87 6.79
N SER A 95 -6.80 -6.68 6.83
CA SER A 95 -7.60 -6.39 5.65
C SER A 95 -7.12 -5.10 4.95
N VAL A 96 -6.99 -5.17 3.63
CA VAL A 96 -6.66 -3.97 2.83
C VAL A 96 -7.80 -2.95 2.85
N LEU A 97 -9.05 -3.40 2.95
CA LEU A 97 -10.20 -2.49 3.08
C LEU A 97 -10.16 -1.72 4.40
N ASP A 98 -9.77 -2.38 5.51
CA ASP A 98 -9.61 -1.73 6.81
C ASP A 98 -8.47 -0.70 6.78
N LEU A 99 -7.34 -1.05 6.16
CA LEU A 99 -6.24 -0.10 5.96
C LEU A 99 -6.71 1.17 5.24
N ILE A 100 -7.46 1.01 4.15
CA ILE A 100 -7.98 2.15 3.38
C ILE A 100 -8.97 2.94 4.21
N GLN A 101 -9.86 2.28 4.94
CA GLN A 101 -10.82 2.94 5.82
C GLN A 101 -10.14 3.75 6.92
N CYS A 102 -9.07 3.22 7.53
CA CYS A 102 -8.29 3.96 8.53
C CYS A 102 -7.67 5.22 7.93
N CYS A 103 -7.12 5.17 6.71
CA CYS A 103 -6.60 6.36 6.04
C CYS A 103 -7.69 7.40 5.78
N GLU A 104 -8.88 6.97 5.35
CA GLU A 104 -10.02 7.87 5.13
C GLU A 104 -10.50 8.51 6.43
N GLN A 105 -10.67 7.72 7.49
CA GLN A 105 -11.05 8.23 8.82
C GLN A 105 -10.01 9.21 9.35
N HIS A 106 -8.72 8.88 9.23
CA HIS A 106 -7.64 9.78 9.62
C HIS A 106 -7.73 11.12 8.90
N ALA A 107 -7.98 11.12 7.59
CA ALA A 107 -8.13 12.35 6.82
C ALA A 107 -9.32 13.20 7.29
N VAL A 108 -10.47 12.56 7.54
CA VAL A 108 -11.68 13.23 8.03
C VAL A 108 -11.46 13.81 9.42
N MET A 109 -10.93 13.02 10.36
CA MET A 109 -10.72 13.44 11.76
C MET A 109 -9.74 14.61 11.89
N ASN A 110 -8.78 14.71 10.96
CA ASN A 110 -7.79 15.78 10.95
C ASN A 110 -8.12 16.91 9.96
N ASN A 111 -9.30 16.90 9.35
CA ASN A 111 -9.74 17.88 8.35
C ASN A 111 -8.70 18.10 7.23
N LEU A 112 -8.07 17.02 6.77
CA LEU A 112 -7.04 17.08 5.73
C LEU A 112 -7.65 17.33 4.37
N SER A 113 -7.07 18.25 3.64
CA SER A 113 -7.38 18.45 2.21
C SER A 113 -6.86 17.25 1.39
N SER A 114 -7.34 17.12 0.17
CA SER A 114 -6.90 16.07 -0.76
C SER A 114 -5.39 16.11 -1.06
N VAL A 115 -4.77 17.28 -0.91
CA VAL A 115 -3.32 17.49 -1.10
C VAL A 115 -2.52 17.04 0.12
N GLU A 116 -3.11 17.18 1.32
CA GLU A 116 -2.48 16.81 2.59
C GLU A 116 -2.70 15.33 2.96
N ALA A 117 -3.75 14.72 2.44
CA ALA A 117 -4.07 13.31 2.68
C ALA A 117 -3.28 12.38 1.75
N THR A 118 -1.95 12.39 1.87
CA THR A 118 -1.06 11.53 1.11
C THR A 118 -0.30 10.59 2.04
N TYR A 119 -0.33 9.29 1.70
CA TYR A 119 0.10 8.19 2.54
C TYR A 119 1.18 7.36 1.86
N TRP A 120 2.34 7.25 2.49
CA TRP A 120 3.37 6.34 2.00
C TRP A 120 3.18 4.95 2.62
N ILE A 121 2.90 3.98 1.77
CA ILE A 121 2.63 2.59 2.12
C ILE A 121 3.62 1.73 1.35
N SER A 122 4.52 1.04 2.06
CA SER A 122 5.64 0.31 1.45
C SER A 122 5.19 -0.68 0.37
N SER A 123 4.11 -1.43 0.62
CA SER A 123 3.57 -2.42 -0.32
C SER A 123 3.07 -1.82 -1.65
N PHE A 124 2.74 -0.53 -1.68
CA PHE A 124 2.28 0.16 -2.89
C PHE A 124 3.37 1.02 -3.53
N ALA A 125 4.31 1.51 -2.72
CA ALA A 125 5.38 2.41 -3.16
C ALA A 125 6.61 1.68 -3.73
N LEU A 126 6.94 0.50 -3.17
CA LEU A 126 8.14 -0.23 -3.56
C LEU A 126 7.90 -1.09 -4.81
N ARG A 127 8.90 -1.12 -5.67
CA ARG A 127 9.02 -2.10 -6.76
C ARG A 127 9.56 -3.41 -6.20
N GLU A 128 9.30 -4.53 -6.85
CA GLU A 128 9.71 -5.85 -6.35
C GLU A 128 11.23 -5.95 -6.11
N ASN A 129 12.04 -5.39 -7.00
CA ASN A 129 13.49 -5.36 -6.87
C ASN A 129 14.01 -4.42 -5.76
N GLU A 130 13.18 -3.52 -5.25
CA GLU A 130 13.52 -2.60 -4.16
C GLU A 130 13.21 -3.20 -2.77
N ILE A 131 12.35 -4.22 -2.69
CA ILE A 131 11.92 -4.82 -1.42
C ILE A 131 13.12 -5.41 -0.66
N GLY A 132 13.99 -6.14 -1.33
CA GLY A 132 15.19 -6.72 -0.72
C GLY A 132 16.21 -5.70 -0.23
N ALA A 133 16.25 -4.51 -0.84
CA ALA A 133 17.16 -3.45 -0.47
C ALA A 133 16.77 -2.71 0.84
N GLN A 134 15.61 -3.01 1.41
CA GLN A 134 15.13 -2.39 2.66
C GLN A 134 15.85 -2.90 3.91
N LEU A 135 16.67 -3.93 3.79
CA LEU A 135 17.49 -4.45 4.90
C LEU A 135 18.55 -3.46 5.42
N ASN A 136 18.94 -2.48 4.60
CA ASN A 136 19.81 -1.41 5.05
C ASN A 136 19.00 -0.24 5.60
N LEU A 137 18.94 -0.12 6.91
CA LEU A 137 18.15 0.88 7.63
C LEU A 137 18.47 2.33 7.25
N THR A 138 19.73 2.65 6.98
CA THR A 138 20.15 4.03 6.71
C THR A 138 19.87 4.50 5.29
N THR A 139 19.83 3.58 4.33
CA THR A 139 19.67 3.92 2.91
C THR A 139 18.33 3.50 2.33
N SER A 140 17.52 2.77 3.12
CA SER A 140 16.24 2.25 2.66
C SER A 140 15.25 3.36 2.27
N ALA A 141 14.42 3.07 1.26
CA ALA A 141 13.36 3.99 0.86
C ALA A 141 12.33 4.20 1.98
N CYS A 142 12.13 3.19 2.84
CA CYS A 142 11.27 3.26 4.01
C CYS A 142 11.73 4.35 4.99
N ASN A 143 13.00 4.33 5.38
CA ASN A 143 13.56 5.35 6.28
C ASN A 143 13.52 6.74 5.68
N LYS A 144 13.95 6.87 4.42
CA LYS A 144 13.91 8.16 3.72
C LYS A 144 12.47 8.71 3.61
N ALA A 145 11.48 7.83 3.40
CA ALA A 145 10.08 8.23 3.39
C ALA A 145 9.63 8.68 4.77
N LEU A 146 9.97 7.90 5.81
CA LEU A 146 9.63 8.23 7.20
C LEU A 146 10.18 9.59 7.62
N GLU A 147 11.44 9.90 7.29
CA GLU A 147 12.07 11.20 7.58
C GLU A 147 11.38 12.39 6.89
N LYS A 148 10.68 12.15 5.79
CA LYS A 148 10.01 13.21 5.01
C LYS A 148 8.55 13.41 5.39
N THR A 149 8.00 12.59 6.27
CA THR A 149 6.59 12.66 6.69
C THR A 149 6.42 13.52 7.92
N LYS A 150 5.23 14.12 8.06
CA LYS A 150 4.82 14.88 9.26
C LYS A 150 4.42 13.99 10.43
N GLY A 151 4.08 12.73 10.15
CA GLY A 151 3.63 11.79 11.16
C GLY A 151 3.50 10.37 10.64
N VAL A 152 3.30 9.45 11.58
CA VAL A 152 3.11 8.03 11.32
C VAL A 152 1.68 7.65 11.67
N LEU A 153 0.98 7.03 10.74
CA LEU A 153 -0.29 6.37 10.97
C LEU A 153 -0.03 4.90 11.28
N LEU A 154 -0.17 4.55 12.55
CA LEU A 154 -0.04 3.17 13.00
C LEU A 154 -1.42 2.51 12.97
N ILE A 155 -1.60 1.54 12.07
CA ILE A 155 -2.83 0.77 11.94
C ILE A 155 -2.62 -0.57 12.63
N SER A 156 -3.38 -0.79 13.71
CA SER A 156 -3.26 -1.98 14.55
C SER A 156 -4.56 -2.77 14.56
N ASP A 157 -4.41 -4.09 14.58
CA ASP A 157 -5.50 -5.00 14.94
C ASP A 157 -5.70 -5.07 16.47
N SER A 158 -6.73 -5.79 16.92
CA SER A 158 -7.03 -5.99 18.33
C SER A 158 -5.88 -6.64 19.12
N ASN A 159 -4.99 -7.37 18.44
CA ASN A 159 -3.86 -8.06 19.04
C ASN A 159 -2.56 -7.24 19.00
N VAL A 160 -2.63 -6.00 18.50
CA VAL A 160 -1.48 -5.09 18.34
C VAL A 160 -0.32 -5.74 17.57
N THR A 161 -0.64 -6.58 16.59
CA THR A 161 0.34 -7.38 15.81
C THR A 161 1.41 -6.52 15.15
N VAL A 162 1.07 -5.28 14.79
CA VAL A 162 2.01 -4.34 14.18
C VAL A 162 3.14 -3.93 15.13
N ALA A 163 2.89 -3.87 16.45
CA ALA A 163 3.90 -3.53 17.44
C ALA A 163 4.89 -4.68 17.69
N ASN A 164 4.51 -5.91 17.39
CA ASN A 164 5.37 -7.10 17.49
C ASN A 164 6.32 -7.23 16.29
N ARG A 165 6.13 -6.44 15.25
CA ARG A 165 7.11 -6.29 14.18
C ARG A 165 8.18 -5.34 14.65
N VAL A 166 9.10 -5.89 15.41
CA VAL A 166 10.24 -5.13 15.91
C VAL A 166 10.98 -4.54 14.72
N TRP A 167 11.15 -3.26 14.76
CA TRP A 167 12.07 -2.51 13.93
C TRP A 167 13.48 -2.85 14.41
N VAL A 168 13.95 -4.04 14.03
CA VAL A 168 15.34 -4.47 14.30
C VAL A 168 16.20 -4.11 13.11
#